data_b2ef03c8c4474f6f9f0e80dbb7724cc6
#
_entry.id   b2ef03c8c4474f6f9f0e80dbb7724cc6
#
_cell.length_a   1.000
_cell.length_b   1.000
_cell.length_c   1.000
_cell.angle_alpha   90.00
_cell.angle_beta   90.00
_cell.angle_gamma   90.00
#
_symmetry.space_group_name_H-M   'P 1'
#
loop_
_entity.id
_entity.type
_entity.pdbx_description
1 polymer ?
#
loop_
_entity_poly.entity_id
_entity_poly.type
_entity_poly.pdbx_seq_one_letter_code
_entity_poly.pdbx_strand_id
1 'polypeptide(L)'
;MNAAVKSDSGRGDNAGRYALELRDLRKSFGKTEIIRGVDLAIEHGERVAIIGPNGAGKSTLFNLISGRFEPTSGDVLLGGKRINGLKPFQINRMGLSRSFQITNIFPKLSVFENLRCSVLWSLGYKYTLFRFLADLDDANERADQLLK
;
A
#
# COMPACT_ATOMS: atom_id res chain seq x y z
N MET A 1 19.58 11.97 9.47
CA MET A 1 18.57 10.98 9.91
C MET A 1 19.28 9.64 9.96
N ASN A 2 19.72 9.20 11.17
CA ASN A 2 20.37 7.89 11.35
C ASN A 2 19.30 6.86 11.67
N ALA A 3 18.86 6.13 10.64
CA ALA A 3 18.21 4.85 10.86
C ALA A 3 19.33 3.84 11.09
N ALA A 4 19.26 3.08 12.16
CA ALA A 4 20.21 1.99 12.42
C ALA A 4 20.04 0.94 11.32
N VAL A 5 20.95 0.97 10.35
CA VAL A 5 21.02 0.02 9.25
C VAL A 5 21.84 -1.16 9.75
N LYS A 6 21.21 -2.32 9.90
CA LYS A 6 21.95 -3.59 9.80
C LYS A 6 22.26 -3.81 8.33
N SER A 7 23.51 -3.54 7.96
CA SER A 7 24.05 -3.92 6.66
C SER A 7 24.30 -5.42 6.65
N ASP A 8 23.51 -6.15 5.88
CA ASP A 8 23.89 -7.50 5.45
C ASP A 8 24.05 -7.48 3.92
N SER A 9 25.31 -7.61 3.48
CA SER A 9 25.72 -7.70 2.09
C SER A 9 25.56 -9.13 1.62
N GLY A 10 24.35 -9.52 1.22
CA GLY A 10 24.04 -10.79 0.61
C GLY A 10 23.08 -10.62 -0.56
N ARG A 11 23.60 -10.36 -1.77
CA ARG A 11 22.86 -10.50 -3.02
C ARG A 11 22.62 -11.99 -3.31
N GLY A 12 21.64 -12.58 -2.64
CA GLY A 12 21.21 -13.94 -2.88
C GLY A 12 19.71 -14.04 -2.66
N ASP A 13 19.00 -14.80 -3.46
CA ASP A 13 17.56 -15.07 -3.50
C ASP A 13 16.82 -14.99 -2.14
N ASN A 14 16.45 -13.81 -1.71
CA ASN A 14 15.57 -13.58 -0.57
C ASN A 14 14.10 -13.38 -1.03
N ALA A 15 13.72 -13.96 -2.15
CA ALA A 15 12.35 -13.93 -2.64
C ALA A 15 11.42 -14.53 -1.57
N GLY A 16 10.64 -13.67 -0.89
CA GLY A 16 9.65 -14.07 0.10
C GLY A 16 10.06 -13.92 1.56
N ARG A 17 11.31 -13.61 1.90
CA ARG A 17 11.71 -13.37 3.30
C ARG A 17 11.09 -12.08 3.85
N TYR A 18 11.11 -11.02 3.07
CA TYR A 18 10.60 -9.72 3.49
C TYR A 18 9.21 -9.46 2.92
N ALA A 19 8.31 -8.95 3.76
CA ALA A 19 7.01 -8.46 3.34
C ALA A 19 7.16 -7.20 2.48
N LEU A 20 8.06 -6.29 2.88
CA LEU A 20 8.39 -5.08 2.14
C LEU A 20 9.90 -4.84 2.18
N GLU A 21 10.47 -4.46 1.05
CA GLU A 21 11.88 -4.09 0.97
C GLU A 21 12.05 -2.83 0.11
N LEU A 22 12.87 -1.90 0.56
CA LEU A 22 13.28 -0.71 -0.16
C LEU A 22 14.79 -0.82 -0.38
N ARG A 23 15.25 -0.59 -1.61
CA ARG A 23 16.66 -0.64 -1.99
C ARG A 23 17.09 0.68 -2.62
N ASP A 24 18.01 1.39 -1.97
CA ASP A 24 18.53 2.71 -2.36
C ASP A 24 17.43 3.63 -2.92
N LEU A 25 16.29 3.66 -2.23
CA LEU A 25 15.11 4.37 -2.69
C LEU A 25 15.34 5.87 -2.65
N ARG A 26 15.18 6.54 -3.80
CA ARG A 26 15.38 7.99 -3.95
C ARG A 26 14.19 8.66 -4.59
N LYS A 27 13.91 9.88 -4.15
CA LYS A 27 12.88 10.73 -4.76
C LYS A 27 13.29 12.18 -4.77
N SER A 28 13.29 12.76 -5.96
CA SER A 28 13.45 14.19 -6.19
C SER A 28 12.19 14.79 -6.81
N PHE A 29 11.89 16.02 -6.46
CA PHE A 29 10.90 16.87 -7.10
C PHE A 29 11.64 18.08 -7.70
N GLY A 30 11.77 18.11 -9.01
CA GLY A 30 12.64 19.06 -9.69
C GLY A 30 14.08 18.90 -9.21
N LYS A 31 14.67 19.98 -8.67
CA LYS A 31 16.05 19.98 -8.15
C LYS A 31 16.16 19.57 -6.68
N THR A 32 15.04 19.36 -5.99
CA THR A 32 15.03 19.08 -4.55
C THR A 32 14.90 17.58 -4.30
N GLU A 33 15.94 16.97 -3.72
CA GLU A 33 15.93 15.57 -3.30
C GLU A 33 15.32 15.47 -1.90
N ILE A 34 14.19 14.74 -1.82
CA ILE A 34 13.42 14.53 -0.57
C ILE A 34 13.79 13.20 0.09
N ILE A 35 13.91 12.14 -0.72
CA ILE A 35 14.36 10.82 -0.24
C ILE A 35 15.73 10.56 -0.85
N ARG A 36 16.73 10.28 0.01
CA ARG A 36 18.15 10.30 -0.34
C ARG A 36 18.81 8.93 -0.14
N GLY A 37 18.25 7.89 -0.78
CA GLY A 37 18.76 6.53 -0.64
C GLY A 37 18.32 5.90 0.68
N VAL A 38 17.08 5.39 0.71
CA VAL A 38 16.54 4.68 1.86
C VAL A 38 16.58 3.19 1.57
N ASP A 39 17.25 2.47 2.47
CA ASP A 39 17.23 1.01 2.55
C ASP A 39 16.40 0.62 3.76
N LEU A 40 15.43 -0.27 3.56
CA LEU A 40 14.55 -0.78 4.61
C LEU A 40 14.11 -2.18 4.23
N ALA A 41 14.15 -3.11 5.18
CA ALA A 41 13.60 -4.44 5.02
C ALA A 41 12.68 -4.73 6.20
N ILE A 42 11.45 -5.14 5.92
CA ILE A 42 10.40 -5.45 6.90
C ILE A 42 10.03 -6.91 6.72
N GLU A 43 10.17 -7.70 7.77
CA GLU A 43 9.78 -9.12 7.77
C GLU A 43 8.26 -9.29 7.89
N HIS A 44 7.77 -10.48 7.55
CA HIS A 44 6.36 -10.80 7.74
C HIS A 44 5.98 -10.76 9.23
N GLY A 45 4.88 -10.05 9.56
CA GLY A 45 4.40 -9.88 10.94
C GLY A 45 5.14 -8.80 11.74
N GLU A 46 6.19 -8.20 11.20
CA GLU A 46 6.93 -7.13 11.86
C GLU A 46 6.12 -5.83 11.91
N ARG A 47 6.29 -5.05 12.98
CA ARG A 47 5.70 -3.73 13.15
C ARG A 47 6.80 -2.68 13.18
N VAL A 48 6.79 -1.78 12.21
CA VAL A 48 7.80 -0.74 12.04
C VAL A 48 7.17 0.64 12.14
N ALA A 49 7.79 1.55 12.88
CA ALA A 49 7.40 2.95 12.97
C ALA A 49 8.45 3.84 12.30
N ILE A 50 8.00 4.77 11.45
CA ILE A 50 8.84 5.79 10.82
C ILE A 50 8.66 7.09 11.58
N ILE A 51 9.71 7.51 12.29
CA ILE A 51 9.71 8.70 13.16
C ILE A 51 10.61 9.77 12.54
N GLY A 52 10.21 11.01 12.68
CA GLY A 52 11.00 12.17 12.23
C GLY A 52 10.19 13.47 12.23
N PRO A 53 10.84 14.63 12.12
CA PRO A 53 10.19 15.94 12.12
C PRO A 53 9.26 16.14 10.92
N ASN A 54 8.45 17.19 10.96
CA ASN A 54 7.65 17.59 9.81
C ASN A 54 8.58 17.97 8.64
N GLY A 55 8.22 17.59 7.42
CA GLY A 55 9.05 17.79 6.24
C GLY A 55 10.15 16.75 6.01
N ALA A 56 10.38 15.80 6.94
CA ALA A 56 11.42 14.76 6.80
C ALA A 56 11.16 13.72 5.68
N GLY A 57 10.13 13.90 4.86
CA GLY A 57 9.84 12.99 3.74
C GLY A 57 8.98 11.78 4.08
N LYS A 58 8.47 11.64 5.33
CA LYS A 58 7.65 10.48 5.75
C LYS A 58 6.46 10.22 4.81
N SER A 59 5.67 11.24 4.53
CA SER A 59 4.52 11.12 3.62
C SER A 59 4.94 10.80 2.19
N THR A 60 6.09 11.33 1.74
CA THR A 60 6.66 11.01 0.43
C THR A 60 7.06 9.53 0.36
N LEU A 61 7.69 9.01 1.41
CA LEU A 61 8.07 7.60 1.48
C LEU A 61 6.83 6.68 1.42
N PHE A 62 5.78 6.98 2.19
CA PHE A 62 4.52 6.23 2.12
C PHE A 62 3.85 6.35 0.74
N ASN A 63 3.96 7.49 0.05
CA ASN A 63 3.44 7.65 -1.30
C ASN A 63 4.23 6.83 -2.34
N LEU A 64 5.54 6.67 -2.16
CA LEU A 64 6.38 5.80 -2.98
C LEU A 64 5.99 4.33 -2.78
N ILE A 65 5.92 3.86 -1.53
CA ILE A 65 5.55 2.49 -1.18
C ILE A 65 4.15 2.13 -1.72
N SER A 66 3.20 3.06 -1.65
CA SER A 66 1.83 2.82 -2.13
C SER A 66 1.64 3.07 -3.64
N GLY A 67 2.71 3.36 -4.40
CA GLY A 67 2.66 3.60 -5.84
C GLY A 67 1.97 4.90 -6.26
N ARG A 68 1.74 5.81 -5.32
CA ARG A 68 1.16 7.13 -5.62
C ARG A 68 2.19 8.06 -6.27
N PHE A 69 3.46 7.87 -5.95
CA PHE A 69 4.59 8.50 -6.62
C PHE A 69 5.53 7.42 -7.14
N GLU A 70 6.16 7.67 -8.29
CA GLU A 70 7.25 6.85 -8.77
C GLU A 70 8.58 7.31 -8.15
N PRO A 71 9.46 6.36 -7.75
CA PRO A 71 10.81 6.71 -7.33
C PRO A 71 11.59 7.33 -8.49
N THR A 72 12.54 8.21 -8.15
CA THR A 72 13.51 8.73 -9.12
C THR A 72 14.56 7.65 -9.44
N SER A 73 14.95 6.89 -8.41
CA SER A 73 15.80 5.70 -8.54
C SER A 73 15.59 4.77 -7.34
N GLY A 74 16.16 3.58 -7.41
CA GLY A 74 16.00 2.54 -6.41
C GLY A 74 14.73 1.73 -6.59
N ASP A 75 14.52 0.76 -5.73
CA ASP A 75 13.46 -0.22 -5.88
C ASP A 75 12.58 -0.33 -4.63
N VAL A 76 11.30 -0.61 -4.89
CA VAL A 76 10.32 -1.04 -3.88
C VAL A 76 9.89 -2.46 -4.23
N LEU A 77 10.08 -3.39 -3.30
CA LEU A 77 9.69 -4.79 -3.47
C LEU A 77 8.65 -5.18 -2.43
N LEU A 78 7.59 -5.85 -2.86
CA LEU A 78 6.54 -6.40 -2.02
C LEU A 78 6.53 -7.92 -2.17
N GLY A 79 6.82 -8.65 -1.09
CA GLY A 79 6.99 -10.09 -1.12
C GLY A 79 8.04 -10.55 -2.17
N GLY A 80 9.13 -9.80 -2.29
CA GLY A 80 10.21 -10.03 -3.26
C GLY A 80 9.90 -9.59 -4.70
N LYS A 81 8.69 -9.12 -5.01
CA LYS A 81 8.31 -8.64 -6.34
C LYS A 81 8.45 -7.13 -6.44
N ARG A 82 9.16 -6.65 -7.44
CA ARG A 82 9.30 -5.21 -7.72
C ARG A 82 7.96 -4.61 -8.11
N ILE A 83 7.58 -3.52 -7.43
CA ILE A 83 6.29 -2.83 -7.63
C ILE A 83 6.42 -1.42 -8.21
N ASN A 84 7.63 -0.98 -8.57
CA ASN A 84 7.83 0.32 -9.21
C ASN A 84 7.01 0.42 -10.50
N GLY A 85 6.39 1.58 -10.72
CA GLY A 85 5.54 1.83 -11.89
C GLY A 85 4.16 1.18 -11.88
N LEU A 86 3.86 0.32 -10.88
CA LEU A 86 2.52 -0.21 -10.69
C LEU A 86 1.59 0.86 -10.11
N LYS A 87 0.34 0.84 -10.57
CA LYS A 87 -0.70 1.74 -10.04
C LYS A 87 -1.14 1.29 -8.64
N PRO A 88 -1.58 2.23 -7.76
CA PRO A 88 -1.99 1.90 -6.38
C PRO A 88 -2.97 0.74 -6.27
N PHE A 89 -3.94 0.62 -7.19
CA PHE A 89 -4.91 -0.47 -7.17
C PHE A 89 -4.28 -1.84 -7.48
N GLN A 90 -3.20 -1.89 -8.29
CA GLN A 90 -2.46 -3.12 -8.59
C GLN A 90 -1.67 -3.57 -7.36
N ILE A 91 -1.01 -2.61 -6.69
CA ILE A 91 -0.25 -2.85 -5.45
C ILE A 91 -1.19 -3.30 -4.32
N ASN A 92 -2.37 -2.70 -4.23
CA ASN A 92 -3.38 -3.12 -3.25
C ASN A 92 -3.82 -4.59 -3.46
N ARG A 93 -3.99 -5.01 -4.71
CA ARG A 93 -4.30 -6.42 -5.05
C ARG A 93 -3.19 -7.40 -4.71
N MET A 94 -1.97 -6.93 -4.57
CA MET A 94 -0.82 -7.73 -4.11
C MET A 94 -0.75 -7.83 -2.58
N GLY A 95 -1.71 -7.21 -1.85
CA GLY A 95 -1.84 -7.32 -0.40
C GLY A 95 -1.34 -6.10 0.38
N LEU A 96 -0.83 -5.05 -0.28
CA LEU A 96 -0.43 -3.83 0.41
C LEU A 96 -1.60 -2.87 0.53
N SER A 97 -2.07 -2.64 1.74
CA SER A 97 -3.14 -1.71 2.06
C SER A 97 -2.60 -0.47 2.79
N ARG A 98 -3.22 0.68 2.55
CA ARG A 98 -2.90 1.93 3.24
C ARG A 98 -4.17 2.56 3.78
N SER A 99 -4.18 2.86 5.09
CA SER A 99 -5.18 3.74 5.67
C SER A 99 -4.86 5.20 5.38
N PHE A 100 -5.88 6.00 5.16
CA PHE A 100 -5.75 7.44 4.94
C PHE A 100 -6.31 8.20 6.14
N GLN A 101 -5.70 9.33 6.45
CA GLN A 101 -6.14 10.21 7.53
C GLN A 101 -7.55 10.78 7.27
N ILE A 102 -7.88 11.00 5.99
CA ILE A 102 -9.21 11.37 5.54
C ILE A 102 -9.84 10.14 4.90
N THR A 103 -10.95 9.69 5.44
CA THR A 103 -11.67 8.51 4.97
C THR A 103 -12.33 8.82 3.63
N ASN A 104 -11.99 8.07 2.59
CA ASN A 104 -12.66 8.14 1.30
C ASN A 104 -13.92 7.27 1.36
N ILE A 105 -15.02 7.87 1.72
CA ILE A 105 -16.36 7.26 1.70
C ILE A 105 -17.18 7.87 0.58
N PHE A 106 -18.24 7.20 0.19
CA PHE A 106 -19.27 7.73 -0.70
C PHE A 106 -20.33 8.47 0.17
N PRO A 107 -20.29 9.81 0.28
CA PRO A 107 -21.09 10.55 1.26
C PRO A 107 -22.59 10.50 0.99
N LYS A 108 -22.98 10.12 -0.24
CA LYS A 108 -24.39 9.96 -0.63
C LYS A 108 -24.93 8.55 -0.41
N LEU A 109 -24.08 7.60 -0.06
CA LEU A 109 -24.46 6.23 0.24
C LEU A 109 -24.59 6.04 1.75
N SER A 110 -25.48 5.15 2.17
CA SER A 110 -25.61 4.71 3.56
C SER A 110 -24.34 4.01 4.05
N VAL A 111 -24.21 3.80 5.36
CA VAL A 111 -23.10 3.04 5.95
C VAL A 111 -23.06 1.62 5.38
N PHE A 112 -24.22 0.96 5.30
CA PHE A 112 -24.36 -0.36 4.72
C PHE A 112 -23.87 -0.43 3.27
N GLU A 113 -24.28 0.53 2.44
CA GLU A 113 -23.86 0.58 1.04
C GLU A 113 -22.37 0.84 0.89
N ASN A 114 -21.76 1.70 1.74
CA ASN A 114 -20.32 1.89 1.78
C ASN A 114 -19.57 0.60 2.15
N LEU A 115 -20.05 -0.13 3.16
CA LEU A 115 -19.48 -1.43 3.54
C LEU A 115 -19.64 -2.45 2.41
N ARG A 116 -20.83 -2.54 1.80
CA ARG A 116 -21.09 -3.42 0.66
C ARG A 116 -20.13 -3.13 -0.49
N CYS A 117 -19.93 -1.86 -0.86
CA CYS A 117 -18.96 -1.48 -1.89
C CYS A 117 -17.53 -1.94 -1.54
N SER A 118 -17.14 -1.90 -0.26
CA SER A 118 -15.79 -2.29 0.17
C SER A 118 -15.52 -3.78 0.02
N VAL A 119 -16.54 -4.64 0.17
CA VAL A 119 -16.39 -6.10 0.11
C VAL A 119 -16.52 -6.67 -1.30
N LEU A 120 -17.08 -5.94 -2.26
CA LEU A 120 -17.31 -6.43 -3.63
C LEU A 120 -16.06 -7.02 -4.27
N TRP A 121 -14.93 -6.35 -4.09
CA TRP A 121 -13.67 -6.81 -4.69
C TRP A 121 -13.17 -8.12 -4.07
N SER A 122 -13.28 -8.27 -2.74
CA SER A 122 -12.85 -9.47 -2.03
C SER A 122 -13.69 -10.69 -2.39
N LEU A 123 -14.95 -10.47 -2.77
CA LEU A 123 -15.88 -11.49 -3.24
C LEU A 123 -15.76 -11.79 -4.76
N GLY A 124 -14.80 -11.15 -5.45
CA GLY A 124 -14.53 -11.41 -6.86
C GLY A 124 -15.38 -10.64 -7.86
N TYR A 125 -16.23 -9.73 -7.41
CA TYR A 125 -17.05 -8.88 -8.28
C TYR A 125 -16.19 -7.78 -8.92
N LYS A 126 -15.70 -8.04 -10.14
CA LYS A 126 -14.80 -7.08 -10.85
C LYS A 126 -15.57 -6.09 -11.71
N TYR A 127 -16.48 -6.59 -12.56
CA TYR A 127 -17.34 -5.79 -13.44
C TYR A 127 -18.63 -6.58 -13.68
N THR A 128 -19.70 -6.20 -13.01
CA THR A 128 -21.03 -6.80 -13.22
C THR A 128 -21.95 -5.78 -13.88
N LEU A 129 -21.94 -5.74 -15.21
CA LEU A 129 -22.76 -4.81 -16.00
C LEU A 129 -24.28 -5.14 -15.96
N PHE A 130 -24.66 -6.37 -15.53
CA PHE A 130 -26.03 -6.87 -15.64
C PHE A 130 -26.63 -7.37 -14.31
N ARG A 131 -25.97 -7.11 -13.17
CA ARG A 131 -26.50 -7.45 -11.84
C ARG A 131 -26.64 -6.19 -11.01
N PHE A 132 -27.82 -6.01 -10.41
CA PHE A 132 -28.01 -4.95 -9.43
C PHE A 132 -27.26 -5.32 -8.14
N LEU A 133 -26.67 -4.33 -7.49
CA LEU A 133 -25.95 -4.50 -6.21
C LEU A 133 -26.87 -5.07 -5.11
N ALA A 134 -28.18 -4.82 -5.21
CA ALA A 134 -29.18 -5.35 -4.28
C ALA A 134 -29.34 -6.87 -4.34
N ASP A 135 -29.02 -7.49 -5.49
CA ASP A 135 -29.21 -8.92 -5.75
C ASP A 135 -27.94 -9.74 -5.42
N LEU A 136 -26.95 -9.13 -4.75
CA LEU A 136 -25.72 -9.80 -4.36
C LEU A 136 -25.82 -10.23 -2.89
N ASP A 137 -26.46 -11.39 -2.64
CA ASP A 137 -26.74 -11.88 -1.29
C ASP A 137 -25.49 -12.07 -0.45
N ASP A 138 -24.39 -12.58 -1.02
CA ASP A 138 -23.10 -12.76 -0.36
C ASP A 138 -22.43 -11.43 0.04
N ALA A 139 -22.55 -10.39 -0.79
CA ALA A 139 -22.05 -9.05 -0.47
C ALA A 139 -22.91 -8.36 0.60
N ASN A 140 -24.24 -8.59 0.57
CA ASN A 140 -25.15 -8.09 1.57
C ASN A 140 -24.89 -8.76 2.92
N GLU A 141 -24.79 -10.10 2.95
CA GLU A 141 -24.49 -10.85 4.18
C GLU A 141 -23.12 -10.44 4.78
N ARG A 142 -22.10 -10.27 3.95
CA ARG A 142 -20.78 -9.84 4.43
C ARG A 142 -20.78 -8.41 4.95
N ALA A 143 -21.55 -7.51 4.33
CA ALA A 143 -21.71 -6.14 4.81
C ALA A 143 -22.44 -6.11 6.16
N ASP A 144 -23.48 -6.93 6.34
CA ASP A 144 -24.23 -7.08 7.61
C ASP A 144 -23.32 -7.62 8.74
N GLN A 145 -22.44 -8.57 8.44
CA GLN A 145 -21.46 -9.09 9.41
C GLN A 145 -20.46 -8.02 9.88
N LEU A 146 -20.09 -7.09 9.01
CA LEU A 146 -19.17 -5.99 9.33
C LEU A 146 -19.85 -4.82 10.06
N LEU A 147 -21.19 -4.77 10.04
CA LEU A 147 -21.97 -3.72 10.67
C LEU A 147 -22.22 -4.03 12.17
N LYS A 148 -22.09 -5.29 12.55
CA LYS A 148 -22.23 -5.79 13.94
C LYS A 148 -20.92 -5.67 14.71
#